data_8c78d96a5e5738fe30b4c2742ccb5554
#
_entry.id   8c78d96a5e5738fe30b4c2742ccb5554
#
_cell.length_a   1.000
_cell.length_b   1.000
_cell.length_c   1.000
_cell.angle_alpha   90.00
_cell.angle_beta   90.00
_cell.angle_gamma   90.00
#
_symmetry.space_group_name_H-M   'P 1'
#
loop_
_entity.id
_entity.type
_entity.pdbx_description
1 polymer ?
#
loop_
_entity_poly.entity_id
_entity_poly.type
_entity_poly.pdbx_seq_one_letter_code
_entity_poly.pdbx_strand_id
1 'polypeptide(L)'
;MSATRVVIGDACMIAHGAYISDADWHGIYDRAKPVGNTKPVVLEDNVWIGDSAIICKGVTIGKNSIIGAGAVVTKNVPPNSIFAGNPARLVKNLDDVEFNTRANFLEDPSKLAKEFDALDKYTLSTNTTLGWLKSLLMPDKNN
;
A
#
# COMPACT_ATOMS: atom_id res chain seq x y z
N MET A 1 -9.95 -3.34 -11.61
CA MET A 1 -10.54 -3.01 -12.94
C MET A 1 -10.11 -1.60 -13.28
N SER A 2 -9.70 -1.34 -14.51
CA SER A 2 -9.31 0.01 -14.99
C SER A 2 -10.14 0.34 -16.24
N ALA A 3 -10.58 1.57 -16.36
CA ALA A 3 -11.37 2.05 -17.49
C ALA A 3 -10.52 2.80 -18.54
N THR A 4 -9.40 3.35 -18.12
CA THR A 4 -8.48 4.10 -18.99
C THR A 4 -7.05 3.61 -18.83
N ARG A 5 -6.40 3.96 -17.72
CA ARG A 5 -5.00 3.61 -17.49
C ARG A 5 -4.62 3.79 -16.02
N VAL A 6 -4.00 2.76 -15.45
CA VAL A 6 -3.27 2.83 -14.18
C VAL A 6 -1.82 2.47 -14.47
N VAL A 7 -0.90 3.33 -14.12
CA VAL A 7 0.55 3.12 -14.26
C VAL A 7 1.14 3.02 -12.86
N ILE A 8 1.95 2.00 -12.64
CA ILE A 8 2.68 1.79 -11.39
C ILE A 8 4.15 1.67 -11.75
N GLY A 9 4.96 2.56 -11.21
CA GLY A 9 6.41 2.60 -11.39
C GLY A 9 7.14 1.49 -10.63
N ASP A 10 8.44 1.51 -10.73
CA ASP A 10 9.31 0.50 -10.14
C ASP A 10 9.39 0.63 -8.61
N ALA A 11 9.65 -0.47 -7.93
CA ALA A 11 9.84 -0.57 -6.48
C ALA A 11 8.66 -0.04 -5.62
N CYS A 12 7.48 0.16 -6.20
CA CYS A 12 6.30 0.58 -5.45
C CYS A 12 5.87 -0.46 -4.42
N MET A 13 5.36 0.01 -3.30
CA MET A 13 4.73 -0.82 -2.27
C MET A 13 3.27 -0.43 -2.14
N ILE A 14 2.37 -1.41 -2.27
CA ILE A 14 0.92 -1.20 -2.13
C ILE A 14 0.44 -2.13 -1.02
N ALA A 15 -0.01 -1.54 0.08
CA ALA A 15 -0.46 -2.28 1.25
C ALA A 15 -1.86 -2.87 1.05
N HIS A 16 -2.27 -3.69 2.01
CA HIS A 16 -3.55 -4.39 1.98
C HIS A 16 -4.73 -3.41 1.86
N GLY A 17 -5.74 -3.81 1.09
CA GLY A 17 -6.98 -3.03 0.95
C GLY A 17 -6.85 -1.70 0.21
N ALA A 18 -5.67 -1.31 -0.28
CA ALA A 18 -5.53 -0.09 -1.07
C ALA A 18 -6.40 -0.16 -2.33
N TYR A 19 -7.12 0.92 -2.61
CA TYR A 19 -8.02 1.04 -3.76
C TYR A 19 -7.53 2.12 -4.72
N ILE A 20 -7.30 1.75 -5.97
CA ILE A 20 -6.87 2.66 -7.03
C ILE A 20 -7.91 2.62 -8.15
N SER A 21 -8.48 3.78 -8.47
CA SER A 21 -9.50 3.89 -9.52
C SER A 21 -9.21 5.04 -10.46
N ASP A 22 -9.25 4.75 -11.76
CA ASP A 22 -9.09 5.72 -12.84
C ASP A 22 -10.45 6.20 -13.42
N ALA A 23 -11.56 5.83 -12.77
CA ALA A 23 -12.89 6.13 -13.25
C ALA A 23 -13.89 6.42 -12.12
N ASP A 24 -14.92 7.20 -12.47
CA ASP A 24 -16.22 7.12 -11.79
C ASP A 24 -16.98 5.96 -12.42
N TRP A 25 -17.42 5.00 -11.61
CA TRP A 25 -18.09 3.79 -12.12
C TRP A 25 -19.54 4.02 -12.53
N HIS A 26 -20.03 5.24 -12.43
CA HIS A 26 -21.33 5.70 -12.96
C HIS A 26 -21.26 7.15 -13.40
N GLY A 27 -22.15 7.55 -14.28
CA GLY A 27 -22.33 8.96 -14.61
C GLY A 27 -22.86 9.74 -13.42
N ILE A 28 -22.40 10.97 -13.23
CA ILE A 28 -22.81 11.81 -12.09
C ILE A 28 -24.32 12.15 -12.20
N TYR A 29 -24.78 12.47 -13.38
CA TYR A 29 -26.18 12.84 -13.66
C TYR A 29 -26.98 11.69 -14.25
N ASP A 30 -26.35 10.82 -15.01
CA ASP A 30 -26.94 9.59 -15.57
C ASP A 30 -26.26 8.37 -14.92
N ARG A 31 -26.85 7.89 -13.84
CA ARG A 31 -26.31 6.77 -13.06
C ARG A 31 -26.52 5.40 -13.71
N ALA A 32 -27.35 5.33 -14.75
CA ALA A 32 -27.49 4.12 -15.57
C ALA A 32 -26.27 3.92 -16.49
N LYS A 33 -25.51 4.98 -16.77
CA LYS A 33 -24.26 4.91 -17.53
C LYS A 33 -23.20 4.15 -16.73
N PRO A 34 -22.70 3.00 -17.20
CA PRO A 34 -21.85 2.09 -16.41
C PRO A 34 -20.43 2.61 -16.14
N VAL A 35 -19.96 3.59 -16.92
CA VAL A 35 -18.66 4.26 -16.70
C VAL A 35 -18.86 5.76 -16.90
N GLY A 36 -18.55 6.54 -15.88
CA GLY A 36 -18.61 7.99 -15.90
C GLY A 36 -17.32 8.63 -16.43
N ASN A 37 -16.84 9.66 -15.73
CA ASN A 37 -15.60 10.33 -16.10
C ASN A 37 -14.38 9.45 -15.77
N THR A 38 -13.44 9.43 -16.69
CA THR A 38 -12.17 8.69 -16.54
C THR A 38 -10.98 9.64 -16.62
N LYS A 39 -9.94 9.36 -15.83
CA LYS A 39 -8.63 10.01 -15.93
C LYS A 39 -7.55 9.03 -15.46
N PRO A 40 -6.40 8.96 -16.14
CA PRO A 40 -5.32 8.07 -15.73
C PRO A 40 -4.86 8.31 -14.30
N VAL A 41 -4.40 7.26 -13.64
CA VAL A 41 -3.67 7.32 -12.36
C VAL A 41 -2.23 6.89 -12.61
N VAL A 42 -1.29 7.63 -12.02
CA VAL A 42 0.14 7.35 -12.13
C VAL A 42 0.75 7.31 -10.74
N LEU A 43 1.36 6.20 -10.41
CA LEU A 43 2.29 6.06 -9.29
C LEU A 43 3.70 6.04 -9.88
N GLU A 44 4.51 7.03 -9.55
CA GLU A 44 5.93 7.05 -9.95
C GLU A 44 6.74 6.03 -9.12
N ASP A 45 8.05 5.95 -9.36
CA ASP A 45 8.90 4.97 -8.71
C ASP A 45 8.95 5.12 -7.19
N ASN A 46 9.13 4.01 -6.49
CA ASN A 46 9.30 3.95 -5.03
C ASN A 46 8.18 4.64 -4.24
N VAL A 47 6.95 4.61 -4.76
CA VAL A 47 5.76 5.11 -4.04
C VAL A 47 5.28 4.04 -3.06
N TRP A 48 4.95 4.48 -1.84
CA TRP A 48 4.34 3.62 -0.83
C TRP A 48 2.89 4.04 -0.57
N ILE A 49 1.94 3.16 -0.91
CA ILE A 49 0.52 3.31 -0.61
C ILE A 49 0.20 2.54 0.67
N GLY A 50 -0.22 3.26 1.70
CA GLY A 50 -0.61 2.69 2.98
C GLY A 50 -1.90 1.88 2.92
N ASP A 51 -2.13 1.10 3.97
CA ASP A 51 -3.29 0.22 4.10
C ASP A 51 -4.61 0.98 3.89
N SER A 52 -5.53 0.39 3.12
CA SER A 52 -6.87 0.92 2.85
C SER A 52 -6.89 2.37 2.30
N ALA A 53 -5.79 2.86 1.75
CA ALA A 53 -5.78 4.16 1.09
C ALA A 53 -6.54 4.13 -0.23
N ILE A 54 -7.18 5.24 -0.60
CA ILE A 54 -7.97 5.40 -1.83
C ILE A 54 -7.29 6.43 -2.72
N ILE A 55 -6.92 6.01 -3.94
CA ILE A 55 -6.34 6.88 -4.95
C ILE A 55 -7.39 7.11 -6.03
N CYS A 56 -7.82 8.38 -6.15
CA CYS A 56 -8.86 8.75 -7.10
C CYS A 56 -8.30 8.98 -8.51
N LYS A 57 -9.19 8.93 -9.50
CA LYS A 57 -8.86 9.19 -10.91
C LYS A 57 -8.14 10.52 -11.12
N GLY A 58 -7.23 10.53 -12.06
CA GLY A 58 -6.49 11.73 -12.47
C GLY A 58 -5.38 12.14 -11.51
N VAL A 59 -5.02 11.30 -10.54
CA VAL A 59 -3.96 11.57 -9.58
C VAL A 59 -2.63 11.02 -10.09
N THR A 60 -1.60 11.84 -9.99
CA THR A 60 -0.19 11.44 -10.08
C THR A 60 0.42 11.53 -8.68
N ILE A 61 1.04 10.45 -8.23
CA ILE A 61 1.81 10.42 -6.98
C ILE A 61 3.28 10.37 -7.36
N GLY A 62 3.99 11.43 -6.97
CA GLY A 62 5.39 11.63 -7.31
C GLY A 62 6.32 10.64 -6.60
N LYS A 63 7.48 10.43 -7.20
CA LYS A 63 8.54 9.52 -6.77
C LYS A 63 8.86 9.63 -5.27
N ASN A 64 9.14 8.50 -4.63
CA ASN A 64 9.50 8.38 -3.22
C ASN A 64 8.41 8.82 -2.22
N SER A 65 7.19 9.13 -2.68
CA SER A 65 6.15 9.62 -1.77
C SER A 65 5.43 8.50 -1.05
N ILE A 66 4.90 8.84 0.11
CA ILE A 66 4.17 7.93 0.99
C ILE A 66 2.74 8.44 1.17
N ILE A 67 1.79 7.56 0.97
CA ILE A 67 0.38 7.78 1.28
C ILE A 67 0.03 7.04 2.56
N GLY A 68 -0.39 7.76 3.58
CA GLY A 68 -0.76 7.19 4.87
C GLY A 68 -1.97 6.27 4.77
N ALA A 69 -2.08 5.32 5.70
CA ALA A 69 -3.20 4.39 5.77
C ALA A 69 -4.54 5.13 5.85
N GLY A 70 -5.57 4.62 5.16
CA GLY A 70 -6.90 5.20 5.11
C GLY A 70 -7.02 6.57 4.42
N ALA A 71 -5.94 7.06 3.81
CA ALA A 71 -5.97 8.36 3.14
C ALA A 71 -6.80 8.34 1.85
N VAL A 72 -7.48 9.44 1.54
CA VAL A 72 -8.22 9.63 0.29
C VAL A 72 -7.54 10.69 -0.57
N VAL A 73 -6.81 10.24 -1.59
CA VAL A 73 -6.00 11.12 -2.45
C VAL A 73 -6.83 11.56 -3.66
N THR A 74 -7.15 12.86 -3.70
CA THR A 74 -7.98 13.48 -4.74
C THR A 74 -7.23 14.48 -5.61
N LYS A 75 -5.95 14.74 -5.32
CA LYS A 75 -5.07 15.67 -6.03
C LYS A 75 -3.67 15.08 -6.15
N ASN A 76 -2.90 15.58 -7.10
CA ASN A 76 -1.51 15.17 -7.28
C ASN A 76 -0.70 15.35 -5.99
N VAL A 77 0.20 14.45 -5.77
CA VAL A 77 1.14 14.42 -4.65
C VAL A 77 2.54 14.68 -5.22
N PRO A 78 3.25 15.73 -4.77
CA PRO A 78 4.60 15.99 -5.23
C PRO A 78 5.57 14.90 -4.82
N PRO A 79 6.72 14.75 -5.51
CA PRO A 79 7.76 13.81 -5.09
C PRO A 79 8.27 14.07 -3.67
N ASN A 80 8.86 13.05 -3.06
CA ASN A 80 9.50 13.14 -1.74
C ASN A 80 8.58 13.72 -0.66
N SER A 81 7.32 13.27 -0.59
CA SER A 81 6.37 13.82 0.37
C SER A 81 5.49 12.74 1.01
N ILE A 82 5.02 13.01 2.22
CA ILE A 82 4.06 12.18 2.94
C ILE A 82 2.72 12.90 2.95
N PHE A 83 1.70 12.23 2.44
CA PHE A 83 0.31 12.71 2.46
C PHE A 83 -0.57 11.75 3.25
N ALA A 84 -1.47 12.29 4.06
CA ALA A 84 -2.42 11.48 4.85
C ALA A 84 -3.75 12.20 5.07
N GLY A 85 -4.74 11.46 5.55
CA GLY A 85 -6.07 11.96 5.90
C GLY A 85 -7.10 11.90 4.75
N ASN A 86 -8.30 12.34 5.03
CA ASN A 86 -9.42 12.40 4.09
C ASN A 86 -10.04 13.81 4.08
N PRO A 87 -9.90 14.59 3.02
CA PRO A 87 -9.01 14.37 1.88
C PRO A 87 -7.53 14.47 2.29
N ALA A 88 -6.66 13.74 1.58
CA ALA A 88 -5.23 13.71 1.89
C ALA A 88 -4.58 15.09 1.78
N ARG A 89 -3.72 15.40 2.74
CA ARG A 89 -2.95 16.64 2.84
C ARG A 89 -1.49 16.33 3.14
N LEU A 90 -0.61 17.26 2.81
CA LEU A 90 0.79 17.19 3.13
C LEU A 90 0.98 17.10 4.65
N VAL A 91 1.69 16.08 5.09
CA VAL A 91 2.12 15.89 6.49
C VAL A 91 3.57 16.32 6.64
N LYS A 92 4.44 15.89 5.71
CA LYS A 92 5.88 16.14 5.77
C LYS A 92 6.49 16.04 4.38
N ASN A 93 7.50 16.84 4.09
CA ASN A 93 8.43 16.61 2.99
C ASN A 93 9.54 15.67 3.48
N LEU A 94 9.95 14.74 2.64
CA LEU A 94 11.08 13.85 2.90
C LEU A 94 12.38 14.55 2.51
N ASP A 95 13.45 14.20 3.20
CA ASP A 95 14.77 14.70 2.86
C ASP A 95 15.23 14.10 1.53
N ASP A 96 16.06 14.83 0.80
CA ASP A 96 16.66 14.35 -0.45
C ASP A 96 17.87 13.47 -0.12
N VAL A 97 17.59 12.22 0.15
CA VAL A 97 18.58 11.19 0.51
C VAL A 97 18.45 9.99 -0.43
N GLU A 98 19.48 9.16 -0.48
CA GLU A 98 19.41 7.89 -1.18
C GLU A 98 18.46 6.93 -0.45
N PHE A 99 17.49 6.42 -1.19
CA PHE A 99 16.50 5.48 -0.65
C PHE A 99 16.96 4.05 -0.84
N ASN A 100 16.94 3.26 0.23
CA ASN A 100 16.99 1.82 0.11
C ASN A 100 15.60 1.31 -0.27
N THR A 101 15.44 0.85 -1.49
CA THR A 101 14.13 0.51 -2.07
C THR A 101 13.86 -1.01 -2.00
N ARG A 102 12.62 -1.38 -2.33
CA ARG A 102 12.26 -2.81 -2.46
C ARG A 102 13.07 -3.55 -3.54
N ALA A 103 13.61 -2.85 -4.53
CA ALA A 103 14.51 -3.47 -5.50
C ALA A 103 15.76 -4.04 -4.81
N ASN A 104 16.38 -3.28 -3.90
CA ASN A 104 17.55 -3.69 -3.15
C ASN A 104 17.28 -4.92 -2.26
N PHE A 105 16.04 -5.07 -1.78
CA PHE A 105 15.63 -6.21 -0.98
C PHE A 105 15.69 -7.54 -1.74
N LEU A 106 15.56 -7.51 -3.05
CA LEU A 106 15.54 -8.70 -3.91
C LEU A 106 16.90 -9.02 -4.55
N GLU A 107 17.93 -8.18 -4.32
CA GLU A 107 19.26 -8.35 -4.92
C GLU A 107 20.01 -9.59 -4.39
N ASP A 108 19.76 -9.97 -3.13
CA ASP A 108 20.32 -11.19 -2.53
C ASP A 108 19.23 -12.14 -2.02
N PRO A 109 18.72 -13.04 -2.89
CA PRO A 109 17.68 -13.99 -2.49
C PRO A 109 18.10 -14.91 -1.33
N SER A 110 19.40 -15.20 -1.18
CA SER A 110 19.89 -16.06 -0.11
C SER A 110 19.86 -15.39 1.25
N LYS A 111 20.18 -14.11 1.30
CA LYS A 111 20.08 -13.29 2.50
C LYS A 111 18.61 -13.13 2.88
N LEU A 112 17.76 -12.82 1.90
CA LEU A 112 16.33 -12.68 2.08
C LEU A 112 15.69 -13.94 2.67
N ALA A 113 16.02 -15.11 2.13
CA ALA A 113 15.51 -16.38 2.65
C ALA A 113 15.90 -16.61 4.10
N LYS A 114 17.15 -16.28 4.49
CA LYS A 114 17.61 -16.38 5.88
C LYS A 114 16.87 -15.41 6.82
N GLU A 115 16.60 -14.20 6.36
CA GLU A 115 15.86 -13.20 7.15
C GLU A 115 14.41 -13.62 7.37
N PHE A 116 13.74 -14.16 6.34
CA PHE A 116 12.39 -14.74 6.49
C PHE A 116 12.38 -15.96 7.40
N ASP A 117 13.34 -16.89 7.26
CA ASP A 117 13.45 -18.06 8.14
C ASP A 117 13.68 -17.63 9.61
N ALA A 118 14.48 -16.59 9.84
CA ALA A 118 14.68 -16.05 11.17
C ALA A 118 13.40 -15.40 11.73
N LEU A 119 12.66 -14.67 10.90
CA LEU A 119 11.39 -14.05 11.28
C LEU A 119 10.33 -15.13 11.60
N ASP A 120 10.22 -16.15 10.77
CA ASP A 120 9.31 -17.27 11.00
C ASP A 120 9.64 -18.01 12.29
N LYS A 121 10.92 -18.28 12.53
CA LYS A 121 11.36 -18.88 13.80
C LYS A 121 11.02 -18.04 15.02
N TYR A 122 11.15 -16.71 14.90
CA TYR A 122 10.78 -15.80 15.97
C TYR A 122 9.26 -15.76 16.19
N THR A 123 8.48 -15.56 15.15
CA THR A 123 7.01 -15.45 15.22
C THR A 123 6.34 -16.75 15.62
N LEU A 124 6.88 -17.89 15.19
CA LEU A 124 6.36 -19.22 15.48
C LEU A 124 7.00 -19.88 16.71
N SER A 125 7.90 -19.19 17.41
CA SER A 125 8.65 -19.74 18.55
C SER A 125 7.77 -20.28 19.68
N THR A 126 6.57 -19.74 19.83
CA THR A 126 5.56 -20.19 20.82
C THR A 126 4.63 -21.28 20.29
N ASN A 127 4.63 -21.52 18.96
CA ASN A 127 3.80 -22.55 18.33
C ASN A 127 4.45 -23.93 18.44
N THR A 128 4.35 -24.53 19.60
CA THR A 128 4.82 -25.88 19.85
C THR A 128 3.63 -26.84 19.95
N THR A 129 3.84 -28.14 19.69
CA THR A 129 2.80 -29.18 19.88
C THR A 129 2.28 -29.20 21.31
N LEU A 130 3.15 -28.99 22.29
CA LEU A 130 2.76 -28.87 23.71
C LEU A 130 1.97 -27.57 23.99
N GLY A 131 2.36 -26.45 23.36
CA GLY A 131 1.60 -25.19 23.44
C GLY A 131 0.21 -25.32 22.85
N TRP A 132 0.09 -26.00 21.71
CA TRP A 132 -1.18 -26.29 21.07
C TRP A 132 -2.07 -27.23 21.94
N LEU A 133 -1.52 -28.30 22.48
CA LEU A 133 -2.23 -29.18 23.40
C LEU A 133 -2.69 -28.45 24.68
N LYS A 134 -1.83 -27.56 25.21
CA LYS A 134 -2.17 -26.73 26.36
C LYS A 134 -3.33 -25.78 26.06
N SER A 135 -3.36 -25.16 24.87
CA SER A 135 -4.46 -24.26 24.46
C SER A 135 -5.79 -24.98 24.31
N LEU A 136 -5.78 -26.29 23.93
CA LEU A 136 -6.99 -27.12 23.87
C LEU A 136 -7.51 -27.55 25.25
N LEU A 137 -6.59 -27.88 26.17
CA LEU A 137 -6.95 -28.41 27.48
C LEU A 137 -7.14 -27.32 28.54
N MET A 138 -6.48 -26.18 28.36
CA MET A 138 -6.49 -25.05 29.29
C MET A 138 -6.54 -23.72 28.47
N PRO A 139 -7.69 -23.43 27.83
CA PRO A 139 -7.81 -22.19 27.08
C PRO A 139 -7.68 -20.99 28.02
N ASP A 140 -6.76 -20.09 27.71
CA ASP A 140 -6.65 -18.80 28.42
C ASP A 140 -7.91 -17.97 28.15
N LYS A 141 -8.43 -17.31 29.19
CA LYS A 141 -9.65 -16.49 29.10
C LYS A 141 -9.51 -15.25 28.19
N ASN A 142 -8.32 -15.01 27.63
CA ASN A 142 -7.99 -13.84 26.81
C ASN A 142 -7.64 -14.18 25.35
N ASN A 143 -7.92 -15.40 24.90
CA ASN A 143 -7.86 -15.81 23.48
C ASN A 143 -9.25 -16.12 22.96
#